data_a390f90f50911df8c391042bf3149d5d
#
_entry.id   a390f90f50911df8c391042bf3149d5d
#
_cell.length_a   1.000
_cell.length_b   1.000
_cell.length_c   1.000
_cell.angle_alpha   90.00
_cell.angle_beta   90.00
_cell.angle_gamma   90.00
#
_symmetry.space_group_name_H-M   'P 1'
#
loop_
_entity.id
_entity.type
_entity.pdbx_description
1 polymer ?
#
loop_
_entity_poly.entity_id
_entity_poly.type
_entity_poly.pdbx_seq_one_letter_code
_entity_poly.pdbx_strand_id
1 'polypeptide(L)'
;MLTDFYISFSAVCFTLLGLWLIVVQTRHGEWRNSPLHRRRAYGVALHFSLPGLMSLLALVNPASSTLWRVSFAVAATGGVVALIALRGPAPGRFGQTAYALAMALYAVIGILAIAPRIATGLAPGTAPVRAEAILLIILVFAGVNVAWLLLFEEAPSVRPATSTASAHQVIQPYHHDVYPGKASGARALERH
;
A
#
# COMPACT_ATOMS: atom_id res chain seq x y z
N MET A 1 2.19 -14.75 -31.02
CA MET A 1 1.14 -13.80 -30.55
C MET A 1 0.90 -13.84 -29.02
N LEU A 2 0.48 -14.98 -28.41
CA LEU A 2 0.19 -14.99 -26.96
C LEU A 2 1.48 -14.90 -26.12
N THR A 3 2.54 -15.57 -26.54
CA THR A 3 3.87 -15.48 -25.93
C THR A 3 4.40 -14.04 -25.95
N ASP A 4 4.31 -13.36 -27.08
CA ASP A 4 4.76 -11.96 -27.24
C ASP A 4 3.97 -11.03 -26.32
N PHE A 5 2.66 -11.30 -26.16
CA PHE A 5 1.83 -10.59 -25.19
C PHE A 5 2.39 -10.73 -23.77
N TYR A 6 2.64 -11.97 -23.28
CA TYR A 6 3.12 -12.17 -21.92
C TYR A 6 4.52 -11.61 -21.68
N ILE A 7 5.41 -11.65 -22.70
CA ILE A 7 6.72 -10.99 -22.61
C ILE A 7 6.54 -9.48 -22.42
N SER A 8 5.80 -8.83 -23.30
CA SER A 8 5.58 -7.38 -23.26
C SER A 8 4.83 -6.97 -21.99
N PHE A 9 3.83 -7.74 -21.61
CA PHE A 9 3.00 -7.44 -20.44
C PHE A 9 3.80 -7.56 -19.14
N SER A 10 4.65 -8.59 -19.00
CA SER A 10 5.52 -8.71 -17.84
C SER A 10 6.49 -7.53 -17.73
N ALA A 11 7.08 -7.11 -18.86
CA ALA A 11 7.97 -5.95 -18.89
C ALA A 11 7.25 -4.67 -18.43
N VAL A 12 6.02 -4.42 -18.89
CA VAL A 12 5.18 -3.29 -18.45
C VAL A 12 4.90 -3.38 -16.95
N CYS A 13 4.51 -4.56 -16.44
CA CYS A 13 4.23 -4.76 -15.02
C CYS A 13 5.43 -4.42 -14.13
N PHE A 14 6.63 -4.90 -14.47
CA PHE A 14 7.84 -4.63 -13.68
C PHE A 14 8.33 -3.19 -13.86
N THR A 15 8.11 -2.57 -15.00
CA THR A 15 8.36 -1.13 -15.19
C THR A 15 7.46 -0.30 -14.29
N LEU A 16 6.15 -0.59 -14.26
CA LEU A 16 5.20 0.08 -13.37
C LEU A 16 5.55 -0.15 -11.89
N LEU A 17 5.97 -1.37 -11.52
CA LEU A 17 6.44 -1.66 -10.18
C LEU A 17 7.67 -0.82 -9.82
N GLY A 18 8.65 -0.71 -10.72
CA GLY A 18 9.84 0.10 -10.52
C GLY A 18 9.51 1.59 -10.34
N LEU A 19 8.64 2.14 -11.20
CA LEU A 19 8.16 3.51 -11.06
C LEU A 19 7.40 3.72 -9.74
N TRP A 20 6.58 2.75 -9.35
CA TRP A 20 5.87 2.80 -8.07
C TRP A 20 6.82 2.80 -6.87
N LEU A 21 7.89 2.01 -6.90
CA LEU A 21 8.90 2.02 -5.85
C LEU A 21 9.61 3.37 -5.72
N ILE A 22 9.86 4.07 -6.84
CA ILE A 22 10.39 5.45 -6.81
C ILE A 22 9.41 6.38 -6.10
N VAL A 23 8.11 6.28 -6.41
CA VAL A 23 7.07 7.06 -5.72
C VAL A 23 7.07 6.78 -4.22
N VAL A 24 7.13 5.50 -3.83
CA VAL A 24 7.18 5.10 -2.41
C VAL A 24 8.42 5.67 -1.72
N GLN A 25 9.58 5.69 -2.40
CA GLN A 25 10.80 6.28 -1.88
C GLN A 25 10.68 7.80 -1.68
N THR A 26 10.12 8.51 -2.66
CA THR A 26 9.93 9.98 -2.57
C THR A 26 8.96 10.37 -1.46
N ARG A 27 7.93 9.55 -1.23
CA ARG A 27 6.91 9.76 -0.18
C ARG A 27 7.27 9.09 1.15
N HIS A 28 8.46 8.48 1.26
CA HIS A 28 8.84 7.69 2.44
C HIS A 28 8.73 8.48 3.75
N GLY A 29 9.15 9.75 3.75
CA GLY A 29 9.09 10.63 4.93
C GLY A 29 7.68 10.79 5.48
N GLU A 30 6.69 10.93 4.61
CA GLU A 30 5.29 11.11 4.96
C GLU A 30 4.62 9.78 5.36
N TRP A 31 4.91 8.71 4.64
CA TRP A 31 4.22 7.42 4.79
C TRP A 31 4.82 6.52 5.85
N ARG A 32 6.08 6.75 6.25
CA ARG A 32 6.78 5.96 7.27
C ARG A 32 6.00 5.87 8.59
N ASN A 33 5.38 6.97 8.99
CA ASN A 33 4.65 7.07 10.25
C ASN A 33 3.18 6.65 10.14
N SER A 34 2.70 6.30 8.94
CA SER A 34 1.33 5.88 8.71
C SER A 34 1.25 4.41 8.29
N PRO A 35 0.86 3.49 9.20
CA PRO A 35 0.69 2.08 8.86
C PRO A 35 -0.31 1.85 7.73
N LEU A 36 -1.33 2.72 7.62
CA LEU A 36 -2.35 2.65 6.58
C LEU A 36 -1.77 2.91 5.19
N HIS A 37 -0.98 3.99 5.03
CA HIS A 37 -0.34 4.32 3.75
C HIS A 37 0.64 3.23 3.32
N ARG A 38 1.43 2.68 4.26
CA ARG A 38 2.34 1.56 3.95
C ARG A 38 1.59 0.32 3.44
N ARG A 39 0.46 -0.04 4.07
CA ARG A 39 -0.37 -1.17 3.63
C ARG A 39 -0.94 -0.92 2.23
N ARG A 40 -1.44 0.28 1.97
CA ARG A 40 -1.98 0.66 0.67
C ARG A 40 -0.90 0.68 -0.42
N ALA A 41 0.27 1.24 -0.11
CA ALA A 41 1.42 1.24 -1.01
C ALA A 41 1.86 -0.18 -1.39
N TYR A 42 1.89 -1.09 -0.42
CA TYR A 42 2.17 -2.50 -0.67
C TYR A 42 1.07 -3.16 -1.51
N GLY A 43 -0.21 -2.84 -1.26
CA GLY A 43 -1.33 -3.29 -2.07
C GLY A 43 -1.20 -2.91 -3.54
N VAL A 44 -0.79 -1.67 -3.85
CA VAL A 44 -0.51 -1.23 -5.22
C VAL A 44 0.65 -2.02 -5.83
N ALA A 45 1.74 -2.24 -5.08
CA ALA A 45 2.86 -3.04 -5.56
C ALA A 45 2.43 -4.46 -5.95
N LEU A 46 1.50 -5.07 -5.22
CA LEU A 46 0.95 -6.40 -5.54
C LEU A 46 0.17 -6.42 -6.87
N HIS A 47 -0.53 -5.32 -7.21
CA HIS A 47 -1.25 -5.22 -8.49
C HIS A 47 -0.32 -5.18 -9.71
N PHE A 48 0.96 -4.91 -9.53
CA PHE A 48 1.96 -4.96 -10.59
C PHE A 48 2.80 -6.23 -10.52
N SER A 49 3.26 -6.60 -9.31
CA SER A 49 4.16 -7.75 -9.15
C SER A 49 3.49 -9.09 -9.44
N LEU A 50 2.24 -9.32 -8.96
CA LEU A 50 1.57 -10.60 -9.17
C LEU A 50 1.21 -10.86 -10.64
N PRO A 51 0.58 -9.92 -11.39
CA PRO A 51 0.34 -10.13 -12.81
C PRO A 51 1.63 -10.28 -13.63
N GLY A 52 2.69 -9.53 -13.29
CA GLY A 52 4.00 -9.68 -13.89
C GLY A 52 4.59 -11.07 -13.67
N LEU A 53 4.52 -11.58 -12.43
CA LEU A 53 4.98 -12.92 -12.08
C LEU A 53 4.15 -14.00 -12.78
N MET A 54 2.81 -13.88 -12.78
CA MET A 54 1.94 -14.81 -13.52
C MET A 54 2.34 -14.89 -14.99
N SER A 55 2.62 -13.74 -15.62
CA SER A 55 3.04 -13.66 -17.01
C SER A 55 4.38 -14.34 -17.27
N LEU A 56 5.37 -14.14 -16.40
CA LEU A 56 6.66 -14.83 -16.47
C LEU A 56 6.51 -16.34 -16.32
N LEU A 57 5.69 -16.79 -15.37
CA LEU A 57 5.46 -18.21 -15.14
C LEU A 57 4.73 -18.88 -16.31
N ALA A 58 3.84 -18.15 -17.01
CA ALA A 58 3.22 -18.64 -18.23
C ALA A 58 4.24 -18.84 -19.37
N LEU A 59 5.37 -18.11 -19.35
CA LEU A 59 6.44 -18.22 -20.36
C LEU A 59 7.41 -19.38 -20.11
N VAL A 60 7.51 -19.88 -18.87
CA VAL A 60 8.47 -20.95 -18.51
C VAL A 60 8.18 -22.22 -19.32
N ASN A 61 6.92 -22.59 -19.49
CA ASN A 61 6.52 -23.71 -20.33
C ASN A 61 5.14 -23.43 -20.95
N PRO A 62 5.09 -22.74 -22.10
CA PRO A 62 3.84 -22.38 -22.76
C PRO A 62 2.99 -23.58 -23.21
N ALA A 63 3.61 -24.75 -23.40
CA ALA A 63 2.91 -25.97 -23.77
C ALA A 63 2.24 -26.69 -22.59
N SER A 64 2.67 -26.41 -21.36
CA SER A 64 2.12 -27.04 -20.16
C SER A 64 0.89 -26.31 -19.65
N SER A 65 -0.29 -26.85 -19.90
CA SER A 65 -1.54 -26.33 -19.33
C SER A 65 -1.58 -26.40 -17.80
N THR A 66 -0.90 -27.36 -17.19
CA THR A 66 -0.86 -27.53 -15.75
C THR A 66 -0.02 -26.45 -15.07
N LEU A 67 1.13 -26.10 -15.64
CA LEU A 67 2.03 -25.13 -15.03
C LEU A 67 1.37 -23.73 -14.91
N TRP A 68 0.80 -23.20 -16.00
CA TRP A 68 0.16 -21.88 -15.93
C TRP A 68 -1.06 -21.89 -15.01
N ARG A 69 -1.86 -22.96 -15.01
CA ARG A 69 -3.03 -23.10 -14.14
C ARG A 69 -2.65 -23.06 -12.67
N VAL A 70 -1.67 -23.84 -12.27
CA VAL A 70 -1.18 -23.88 -10.89
C VAL A 70 -0.60 -22.51 -10.50
N SER A 71 0.22 -21.94 -11.37
CA SER A 71 0.84 -20.63 -11.11
C SER A 71 -0.19 -19.52 -10.92
N PHE A 72 -1.19 -19.46 -11.80
CA PHE A 72 -2.26 -18.46 -11.73
C PHE A 72 -3.15 -18.69 -10.51
N ALA A 73 -3.52 -19.94 -10.21
CA ALA A 73 -4.32 -20.26 -9.03
C ALA A 73 -3.59 -19.87 -7.73
N VAL A 74 -2.30 -20.20 -7.61
CA VAL A 74 -1.49 -19.87 -6.43
C VAL A 74 -1.32 -18.35 -6.29
N ALA A 75 -0.96 -17.66 -7.38
CA ALA A 75 -0.77 -16.20 -7.34
C ALA A 75 -2.08 -15.46 -7.10
N ALA A 76 -3.19 -15.90 -7.69
CA ALA A 76 -4.52 -15.32 -7.44
C ALA A 76 -4.95 -15.52 -5.99
N THR A 77 -4.77 -16.72 -5.44
CA THR A 77 -5.03 -17.00 -4.02
C THR A 77 -4.15 -16.13 -3.12
N GLY A 78 -2.86 -16.02 -3.43
CA GLY A 78 -1.92 -15.12 -2.74
C GLY A 78 -2.38 -13.67 -2.79
N GLY A 79 -2.88 -13.19 -3.93
CA GLY A 79 -3.45 -11.84 -4.10
C GLY A 79 -4.67 -11.62 -3.21
N VAL A 80 -5.62 -12.57 -3.19
CA VAL A 80 -6.79 -12.50 -2.30
C VAL A 80 -6.39 -12.45 -0.83
N VAL A 81 -5.50 -13.37 -0.40
CA VAL A 81 -5.03 -13.44 0.98
C VAL A 81 -4.31 -12.14 1.37
N ALA A 82 -3.44 -11.64 0.50
CA ALA A 82 -2.72 -10.40 0.74
C ALA A 82 -3.67 -9.20 0.86
N LEU A 83 -4.67 -9.09 -0.02
CA LEU A 83 -5.67 -8.03 0.07
C LEU A 83 -6.46 -8.11 1.38
N ILE A 84 -6.86 -9.31 1.82
CA ILE A 84 -7.54 -9.49 3.11
C ILE A 84 -6.63 -9.04 4.27
N ALA A 85 -5.37 -9.46 4.27
CA ALA A 85 -4.39 -9.11 5.31
C ALA A 85 -4.06 -7.61 5.34
N LEU A 86 -4.11 -6.95 4.18
CA LEU A 86 -3.85 -5.52 4.03
C LEU A 86 -5.08 -4.65 4.29
N ARG A 87 -6.25 -5.27 4.51
CA ARG A 87 -7.50 -4.54 4.76
C ARG A 87 -7.33 -3.64 5.98
N GLY A 88 -7.39 -2.32 5.75
CA GLY A 88 -7.37 -1.29 6.78
C GLY A 88 -8.77 -0.75 7.07
N PRO A 89 -8.89 0.24 8.00
CA PRO A 89 -10.14 0.98 8.19
C PRO A 89 -10.61 1.54 6.85
N ALA A 90 -11.91 1.41 6.61
CA ALA A 90 -12.51 1.61 5.30
C ALA A 90 -12.18 3.01 4.74
N PRO A 91 -11.49 3.11 3.62
CA PRO A 91 -11.47 4.32 2.83
C PRO A 91 -12.90 4.58 2.36
N GLY A 92 -13.24 5.81 1.99
CA GLY A 92 -14.57 6.16 1.49
C GLY A 92 -15.08 5.20 0.40
N ARG A 93 -16.31 5.38 -0.04
CA ARG A 93 -17.00 4.47 -1.00
C ARG A 93 -16.13 4.04 -2.18
N PHE A 94 -15.33 4.96 -2.71
CA PHE A 94 -14.44 4.68 -3.84
C PHE A 94 -13.35 3.64 -3.50
N GLY A 95 -12.70 3.77 -2.36
CA GLY A 95 -11.70 2.79 -1.94
C GLY A 95 -12.29 1.41 -1.66
N GLN A 96 -13.54 1.35 -1.18
CA GLN A 96 -14.27 0.08 -1.01
C GLN A 96 -14.56 -0.58 -2.35
N THR A 97 -15.00 0.19 -3.36
CA THR A 97 -15.27 -0.36 -4.71
C THR A 97 -14.00 -0.83 -5.39
N ALA A 98 -12.90 -0.09 -5.31
CA ALA A 98 -11.60 -0.50 -5.85
C ALA A 98 -11.09 -1.79 -5.20
N TYR A 99 -11.22 -1.90 -3.87
CA TYR A 99 -10.87 -3.10 -3.13
C TYR A 99 -11.74 -4.30 -3.55
N ALA A 100 -13.05 -4.12 -3.62
CA ALA A 100 -13.99 -5.17 -4.02
C ALA A 100 -13.72 -5.63 -5.46
N LEU A 101 -13.43 -4.69 -6.37
CA LEU A 101 -13.07 -5.00 -7.76
C LEU A 101 -11.78 -5.84 -7.82
N ALA A 102 -10.73 -5.44 -7.11
CA ALA A 102 -9.48 -6.18 -7.07
C ALA A 102 -9.68 -7.60 -6.52
N MET A 103 -10.45 -7.74 -5.43
CA MET A 103 -10.80 -9.05 -4.86
C MET A 103 -11.56 -9.91 -5.86
N ALA A 104 -12.55 -9.35 -6.56
CA ALA A 104 -13.33 -10.05 -7.57
C ALA A 104 -12.45 -10.51 -8.74
N LEU A 105 -11.54 -9.64 -9.23
CA LEU A 105 -10.62 -9.97 -10.32
C LEU A 105 -9.70 -11.13 -9.94
N TYR A 106 -9.05 -11.08 -8.77
CA TYR A 106 -8.21 -12.19 -8.32
C TYR A 106 -9.02 -13.49 -8.13
N ALA A 107 -10.23 -13.39 -7.57
CA ALA A 107 -11.10 -14.56 -7.41
C ALA A 107 -11.47 -15.18 -8.78
N VAL A 108 -11.85 -14.35 -9.75
CA VAL A 108 -12.19 -14.82 -11.11
C VAL A 108 -10.97 -15.45 -11.79
N ILE A 109 -9.78 -14.84 -11.73
CA ILE A 109 -8.54 -15.42 -12.24
C ILE A 109 -8.30 -16.80 -11.61
N GLY A 110 -8.38 -16.91 -10.27
CA GLY A 110 -8.20 -18.18 -9.58
C GLY A 110 -9.22 -19.25 -10.00
N ILE A 111 -10.49 -18.88 -10.15
CA ILE A 111 -11.57 -19.78 -10.59
C ILE A 111 -11.32 -20.27 -12.01
N LEU A 112 -10.96 -19.39 -12.94
CA LEU A 112 -10.70 -19.76 -14.34
C LEU A 112 -9.46 -20.65 -14.48
N ALA A 113 -8.42 -20.39 -13.67
CA ALA A 113 -7.24 -21.23 -13.61
C ALA A 113 -7.55 -22.66 -13.12
N ILE A 114 -8.42 -22.79 -12.10
CA ILE A 114 -8.82 -24.10 -11.56
C ILE A 114 -9.83 -24.80 -12.49
N ALA A 115 -10.80 -24.07 -13.00
CA ALA A 115 -11.91 -24.60 -13.81
C ALA A 115 -12.00 -23.94 -15.21
N PRO A 116 -11.05 -24.20 -16.10
CA PRO A 116 -10.96 -23.54 -17.42
C PRO A 116 -12.18 -23.80 -18.32
N ARG A 117 -12.96 -24.83 -18.05
CA ARG A 117 -14.24 -25.10 -18.74
C ARG A 117 -15.26 -23.98 -18.58
N ILE A 118 -15.19 -23.22 -17.49
CA ILE A 118 -16.06 -22.04 -17.28
C ILE A 118 -15.74 -20.97 -18.31
N ALA A 119 -14.46 -20.72 -18.58
CA ALA A 119 -14.04 -19.73 -19.59
C ALA A 119 -14.54 -20.12 -20.99
N THR A 120 -14.43 -21.40 -21.37
CA THR A 120 -14.91 -21.89 -22.67
C THR A 120 -16.44 -21.88 -22.78
N GLY A 121 -17.16 -22.04 -21.67
CA GLY A 121 -18.63 -21.91 -21.62
C GLY A 121 -19.10 -20.46 -21.78
N LEU A 122 -18.37 -19.48 -21.22
CA LEU A 122 -18.70 -18.06 -21.30
C LEU A 122 -18.32 -17.45 -22.66
N ALA A 123 -17.22 -17.91 -23.27
CA ALA A 123 -16.72 -17.42 -24.54
C ALA A 123 -16.30 -18.60 -25.45
N PRO A 124 -17.26 -19.23 -26.14
CA PRO A 124 -16.98 -20.34 -27.02
C PRO A 124 -15.92 -19.99 -28.07
N GLY A 125 -14.93 -20.86 -28.28
CA GLY A 125 -13.80 -20.62 -29.19
C GLY A 125 -12.66 -19.77 -28.62
N THR A 126 -12.78 -19.25 -27.41
CA THR A 126 -11.70 -18.51 -26.76
C THR A 126 -10.87 -19.45 -25.88
N ALA A 127 -9.56 -19.49 -26.09
CA ALA A 127 -8.68 -20.24 -25.20
C ALA A 127 -8.72 -19.64 -23.79
N PRO A 128 -8.81 -20.45 -22.72
CA PRO A 128 -8.89 -19.95 -21.31
C PRO A 128 -7.77 -18.97 -20.97
N VAL A 129 -6.55 -19.24 -21.42
CA VAL A 129 -5.38 -18.38 -21.18
C VAL A 129 -5.51 -16.98 -21.83
N ARG A 130 -6.35 -16.82 -22.86
CA ARG A 130 -6.65 -15.51 -23.44
C ARG A 130 -7.63 -14.72 -22.59
N ALA A 131 -8.61 -15.38 -21.98
CA ALA A 131 -9.50 -14.75 -21.01
C ALA A 131 -8.72 -14.26 -19.78
N GLU A 132 -7.77 -15.07 -19.30
CA GLU A 132 -6.86 -14.69 -18.22
C GLU A 132 -6.02 -13.46 -18.59
N ALA A 133 -5.49 -13.37 -19.80
CA ALA A 133 -4.74 -12.22 -20.27
C ALA A 133 -5.56 -10.91 -20.18
N ILE A 134 -6.84 -10.96 -20.54
CA ILE A 134 -7.74 -9.80 -20.43
C ILE A 134 -7.93 -9.40 -18.96
N LEU A 135 -8.14 -10.36 -18.07
CA LEU A 135 -8.30 -10.09 -16.63
C LEU A 135 -7.04 -9.49 -16.02
N LEU A 136 -5.86 -9.94 -16.43
CA LEU A 136 -4.58 -9.37 -15.99
C LEU A 136 -4.45 -7.91 -16.43
N ILE A 137 -4.85 -7.56 -17.65
CA ILE A 137 -4.84 -6.16 -18.13
C ILE A 137 -5.75 -5.30 -17.24
N ILE A 138 -6.97 -5.77 -16.96
CA ILE A 138 -7.93 -5.04 -16.12
C ILE A 138 -7.38 -4.88 -14.70
N LEU A 139 -6.74 -5.91 -14.15
CA LEU A 139 -6.14 -5.90 -12.82
C LEU A 139 -5.01 -4.87 -12.71
N VAL A 140 -4.10 -4.82 -13.69
CA VAL A 140 -3.02 -3.82 -13.73
C VAL A 140 -3.58 -2.42 -13.90
N PHE A 141 -4.57 -2.24 -14.79
CA PHE A 141 -5.24 -0.94 -14.97
C PHE A 141 -5.92 -0.46 -13.68
N ALA A 142 -6.60 -1.36 -12.96
CA ALA A 142 -7.15 -1.04 -11.64
C ALA A 142 -6.05 -0.62 -10.66
N GLY A 143 -4.90 -1.31 -10.65
CA GLY A 143 -3.73 -0.96 -9.85
C GLY A 143 -3.18 0.44 -10.13
N VAL A 144 -3.10 0.82 -11.42
CA VAL A 144 -2.68 2.19 -11.84
C VAL A 144 -3.65 3.24 -11.29
N ASN A 145 -4.96 2.99 -11.37
CA ASN A 145 -5.97 3.91 -10.84
C ASN A 145 -5.88 4.05 -9.31
N VAL A 146 -5.67 2.95 -8.60
CA VAL A 146 -5.47 2.98 -7.14
C VAL A 146 -4.18 3.73 -6.78
N ALA A 147 -3.09 3.50 -7.53
CA ALA A 147 -1.83 4.23 -7.35
C ALA A 147 -2.03 5.74 -7.52
N TRP A 148 -2.74 6.14 -8.59
CA TRP A 148 -3.06 7.54 -8.87
C TRP A 148 -3.81 8.18 -7.71
N LEU A 149 -4.85 7.55 -7.21
CA LEU A 149 -5.63 8.07 -6.09
C LEU A 149 -4.81 8.21 -4.81
N LEU A 150 -3.93 7.23 -4.54
CA LEU A 150 -3.07 7.27 -3.36
C LEU A 150 -2.07 8.45 -3.41
N LEU A 151 -1.67 8.88 -4.62
CA LEU A 151 -0.78 10.02 -4.81
C LEU A 151 -1.44 11.36 -4.41
N PHE A 152 -2.75 11.48 -4.57
CA PHE A 152 -3.51 12.69 -4.25
C PHE A 152 -4.15 12.65 -2.85
N GLU A 153 -4.00 11.53 -2.12
CA GLU A 153 -4.48 11.46 -0.75
C GLU A 153 -3.53 12.25 0.15
N GLU A 154 -4.03 13.34 0.74
CA GLU A 154 -3.26 14.13 1.70
C GLU A 154 -2.90 13.26 2.91
N ALA A 155 -1.63 13.31 3.32
CA ALA A 155 -1.22 12.70 4.58
C ALA A 155 -2.04 13.33 5.70
N PRO A 156 -2.58 12.54 6.65
CA PRO A 156 -3.29 13.11 7.80
C PRO A 156 -2.39 14.15 8.46
N SER A 157 -2.80 15.41 8.42
CA SER A 157 -2.10 16.46 9.13
C SER A 157 -2.06 16.03 10.59
N VAL A 158 -0.86 15.84 11.12
CA VAL A 158 -0.65 15.72 12.57
C VAL A 158 -1.17 17.03 13.12
N ARG A 159 -2.41 17.05 13.62
CA ARG A 159 -2.90 18.19 14.40
C ARG A 159 -1.86 18.35 15.51
N PRO A 160 -1.17 19.50 15.59
CA PRO A 160 -0.39 19.77 16.77
C PRO A 160 -1.36 19.62 17.93
N ALA A 161 -1.01 18.76 18.89
CA ALA A 161 -1.76 18.65 20.12
C ALA A 161 -1.90 20.09 20.61
N THR A 162 -3.09 20.66 20.47
CA THR A 162 -3.41 21.97 21.05
C THR A 162 -3.07 21.81 22.50
N SER A 163 -1.96 22.44 22.88
CA SER A 163 -1.50 22.52 24.25
C SER A 163 -2.58 23.24 25.05
N THR A 164 -3.55 22.48 25.50
CA THR A 164 -4.51 22.90 26.53
C THR A 164 -3.83 23.03 27.90
N ALA A 165 -2.49 22.92 27.93
CA ALA A 165 -1.70 23.08 29.17
C ALA A 165 -1.31 24.55 29.45
N SER A 166 -1.74 25.55 28.68
CA SER A 166 -1.33 26.93 28.86
C SER A 166 -2.42 27.86 29.47
N ALA A 167 -3.53 27.31 29.93
CA ALA A 167 -4.60 28.13 30.51
C ALA A 167 -4.73 28.01 32.04
N HIS A 168 -3.79 27.33 32.70
CA HIS A 168 -3.77 27.25 34.19
C HIS A 168 -2.42 27.65 34.76
N GLN A 169 -1.69 28.56 34.12
CA GLN A 169 -0.67 29.31 34.85
C GLN A 169 -1.41 30.38 35.64
N VAL A 170 -1.99 29.91 36.76
CA VAL A 170 -2.47 30.73 37.87
C VAL A 170 -1.40 31.77 38.17
N ILE A 171 -1.76 33.03 37.93
CA ILE A 171 -1.05 34.20 38.42
C ILE A 171 -0.95 34.01 39.94
N GLN A 172 0.20 33.52 40.44
CA GLN A 172 0.52 33.62 41.85
C GLN A 172 0.80 35.10 42.13
N PRO A 173 0.06 35.74 43.03
CA PRO A 173 0.38 37.09 43.44
C PRO A 173 1.72 37.06 44.16
N TYR A 174 2.64 37.86 43.65
CA TYR A 174 3.95 38.10 44.22
C TYR A 174 3.75 38.67 45.65
N HIS A 175 3.92 37.84 46.67
CA HIS A 175 4.00 38.30 48.06
C HIS A 175 5.35 38.96 48.22
N HIS A 176 5.31 40.30 48.31
CA HIS A 176 6.42 41.13 48.72
C HIS A 176 6.62 40.89 50.25
N ASP A 177 7.47 39.93 50.58
CA ASP A 177 7.99 39.84 51.93
C ASP A 177 9.14 40.83 52.09
N VAL A 178 8.80 41.92 52.74
CA VAL A 178 9.72 42.95 53.27
C VAL A 178 10.58 42.26 54.30
N TYR A 179 11.83 42.03 54.04
CA TYR A 179 12.81 41.69 55.08
C TYR A 179 13.40 42.99 55.69
N PRO A 180 13.22 43.27 56.98
CA PRO A 180 13.99 44.32 57.67
C PRO A 180 15.38 43.78 57.99
N GLY A 181 16.35 44.68 57.80
CA GLY A 181 17.77 44.40 57.89
C GLY A 181 18.26 43.84 59.21
N LYS A 182 19.40 43.22 59.15
CA LYS A 182 20.39 43.16 60.23
C LYS A 182 21.79 43.28 59.65
N ALA A 183 22.39 44.40 60.12
CA ALA A 183 23.79 44.72 59.94
C ALA A 183 24.68 43.82 60.84
N SER A 184 25.95 43.87 60.49
CA SER A 184 27.12 43.62 61.36
C SER A 184 27.83 42.28 61.23
N GLY A 185 29.12 42.39 60.92
CA GLY A 185 30.11 41.38 61.27
C GLY A 185 31.29 41.28 60.30
N ALA A 186 32.22 42.22 60.44
CA ALA A 186 33.56 42.14 59.87
C ALA A 186 34.38 40.99 60.46
N ARG A 187 35.29 40.40 59.67
CA ARG A 187 36.68 39.94 60.01
C ARG A 187 37.04 38.93 58.91
N ALA A 188 38.00 39.27 58.06
CA ALA A 188 39.46 39.26 58.19
C ALA A 188 40.05 37.83 58.42
N LEU A 189 41.10 37.65 57.69
CA LEU A 189 42.23 36.68 57.75
C LEU A 189 42.09 35.45 56.85
N GLU A 190 42.91 35.48 55.71
CA GLU A 190 44.36 35.13 55.63
C GLU A 190 44.60 33.62 55.42
N ARG A 191 45.33 33.39 54.31
CA ARG A 191 46.35 32.33 54.07
C ARG A 191 45.83 30.89 53.81
N HIS A 192 46.07 30.28 52.73
CA HIS A 192 47.26 29.81 52.06
C HIS A 192 46.93 29.42 50.65
#